data_405a1a399e96588060a48dae1f7d287c
#
_entry.id   405a1a399e96588060a48dae1f7d287c
#
_cell.length_a   1.000
_cell.length_b   1.000
_cell.length_c   1.000
_cell.angle_alpha   90.00
_cell.angle_beta   90.00
_cell.angle_gamma   90.00
#
_symmetry.space_group_name_H-M   'P 1'
#
loop_
_entity.id
_entity.type
_entity.pdbx_description
1 polymer ?
#
loop_
_entity_poly.entity_id
_entity_poly.type
_entity_poly.pdbx_seq_one_letter_code
_entity_poly.pdbx_strand_id
1 'polypeptide(L)'
;VLRVPGIYAADRLPVERLRQQVPALVPADDVITNHIHADDLARIARTALLRGPRQRVINAVDDSQMTLGDYLDQVADRLGLPRPPRHSRAELVRTLSEVRMSFMRESRRLDTRRLKHELRVWLQWPTVAEFLARAPI
;
A
#
# COMPACT_ATOMS: atom_id res chain seq x y z
N VAL A 1 13.21 14.85 -3.07
CA VAL A 1 11.90 14.39 -3.55
C VAL A 1 11.53 13.12 -2.81
N LEU A 2 10.30 13.03 -2.29
CA LEU A 2 9.73 11.80 -1.75
C LEU A 2 8.79 11.18 -2.79
N ARG A 3 8.95 9.89 -3.05
CA ARG A 3 7.96 9.09 -3.77
C ARG A 3 7.07 8.41 -2.75
N VAL A 4 5.76 8.70 -2.82
CA VAL A 4 4.78 8.24 -1.85
C VAL A 4 3.85 7.24 -2.54
N PRO A 5 3.75 6.00 -2.05
CA PRO A 5 2.82 4.99 -2.55
C PRO A 5 1.43 5.13 -1.92
N GLY A 6 0.67 4.06 -1.89
CA GLY A 6 -0.62 4.02 -1.20
C GLY A 6 -0.47 4.31 0.30
N ILE A 7 -1.18 5.32 0.79
CA ILE A 7 -1.18 5.71 2.20
C ILE A 7 -2.29 4.96 2.93
N TYR A 8 -1.96 4.31 4.05
CA TYR A 8 -2.96 3.68 4.91
C TYR A 8 -2.93 4.24 6.34
N ALA A 9 -4.04 4.12 7.01
CA ALA A 9 -4.28 4.43 8.41
C ALA A 9 -5.60 3.77 8.82
N ALA A 10 -5.98 3.82 10.09
CA ALA A 10 -7.23 3.24 10.58
C ALA A 10 -8.48 3.79 9.83
N ASP A 11 -8.47 5.09 9.55
CA ASP A 11 -9.54 5.80 8.83
C ASP A 11 -9.38 5.78 7.29
N ARG A 12 -8.36 5.11 6.76
CA ARG A 12 -8.02 5.07 5.32
C ARG A 12 -7.92 3.66 4.75
N LEU A 13 -8.45 2.69 5.47
CA LEU A 13 -8.55 1.32 4.94
C LEU A 13 -9.61 1.25 3.84
N PRO A 14 -9.49 0.34 2.86
CA PRO A 14 -10.39 0.26 1.71
C PRO A 14 -11.75 -0.38 2.05
N VAL A 15 -12.39 0.06 3.14
CA VAL A 15 -13.63 -0.53 3.68
C VAL A 15 -14.75 -0.49 2.66
N GLU A 16 -14.97 0.67 2.04
CA GLU A 16 -16.05 0.84 1.07
C GLU A 16 -15.87 -0.05 -0.17
N ARG A 17 -14.62 -0.16 -0.65
CA ARG A 17 -14.28 -1.08 -1.74
C ARG A 17 -14.64 -2.52 -1.40
N LEU A 18 -14.33 -2.95 -0.17
CA LEU A 18 -14.62 -4.31 0.32
C LEU A 18 -16.13 -4.53 0.48
N ARG A 19 -16.86 -3.57 1.02
CA ARG A 19 -18.32 -3.64 1.15
C ARG A 19 -19.03 -3.74 -0.19
N GLN A 20 -18.55 -3.01 -1.18
CA GLN A 20 -19.07 -3.05 -2.55
C GLN A 20 -18.63 -4.30 -3.32
N GLN A 21 -17.81 -5.16 -2.71
CA GLN A 21 -17.29 -6.39 -3.34
C GLN A 21 -16.65 -6.14 -4.71
N VAL A 22 -15.93 -5.00 -4.84
CA VAL A 22 -15.18 -4.69 -6.06
C VAL A 22 -14.12 -5.74 -6.27
N PRO A 23 -14.12 -6.46 -7.41
CA PRO A 23 -13.21 -7.58 -7.63
C PRO A 23 -11.73 -7.18 -7.55
N ALA A 24 -10.90 -8.12 -7.13
CA ALA A 24 -9.46 -8.08 -7.23
C ALA A 24 -8.98 -9.09 -8.30
N LEU A 25 -7.72 -8.97 -8.69
CA LEU A 25 -7.13 -9.88 -9.66
C LEU A 25 -6.87 -11.27 -9.04
N VAL A 26 -7.00 -12.32 -9.86
CA VAL A 26 -6.49 -13.65 -9.50
C VAL A 26 -4.98 -13.59 -9.26
N PRO A 27 -4.40 -14.46 -8.42
CA PRO A 27 -2.98 -14.40 -8.08
C PRO A 27 -2.02 -14.35 -9.27
N ALA A 28 -2.34 -15.06 -10.36
CA ALA A 28 -1.52 -15.08 -11.56
C ALA A 28 -1.41 -13.72 -12.28
N ASP A 29 -2.42 -12.88 -12.14
CA ASP A 29 -2.52 -11.57 -12.81
C ASP A 29 -2.26 -10.40 -11.84
N ASP A 30 -2.12 -10.69 -10.54
CA ASP A 30 -2.05 -9.68 -9.50
C ASP A 30 -0.76 -8.85 -9.56
N VAL A 31 -0.80 -7.69 -8.95
CA VAL A 31 0.30 -6.73 -8.98
C VAL A 31 0.84 -6.47 -7.59
N ILE A 32 2.15 -6.27 -7.51
CA ILE A 32 2.80 -5.85 -6.28
C ILE A 32 2.40 -4.41 -5.97
N THR A 33 1.96 -4.19 -4.75
CA THR A 33 1.59 -2.89 -4.23
C THR A 33 2.54 -2.45 -3.13
N ASN A 34 2.73 -1.14 -3.00
CA ASN A 34 3.57 -0.54 -1.98
C ASN A 34 2.72 0.35 -1.10
N HIS A 35 3.07 0.42 0.18
CA HIS A 35 2.29 1.10 1.19
C HIS A 35 3.17 1.92 2.12
N ILE A 36 2.58 2.90 2.79
CA ILE A 36 3.17 3.63 3.91
C ILE A 36 2.07 4.06 4.87
N HIS A 37 2.29 3.90 6.17
CA HIS A 37 1.38 4.42 7.17
C HIS A 37 1.44 5.94 7.24
N ALA A 38 0.30 6.60 7.44
CA ALA A 38 0.19 8.06 7.44
C ALA A 38 1.14 8.73 8.46
N ASP A 39 1.24 8.19 9.68
CA ASP A 39 2.12 8.74 10.72
C ASP A 39 3.59 8.58 10.36
N ASP A 40 3.97 7.45 9.78
CA ASP A 40 5.34 7.23 9.31
C ASP A 40 5.68 8.15 8.14
N LEU A 41 4.73 8.37 7.22
CA LEU A 41 4.92 9.34 6.15
C LEU A 41 5.14 10.76 6.70
N ALA A 42 4.38 11.18 7.70
CA ALA A 42 4.57 12.49 8.34
C ALA A 42 5.96 12.60 8.98
N ARG A 43 6.45 11.55 9.66
CA ARG A 43 7.80 11.50 10.23
C ARG A 43 8.89 11.54 9.16
N ILE A 44 8.70 10.80 8.07
CA ILE A 44 9.60 10.81 6.91
C ILE A 44 9.67 12.21 6.31
N ALA A 45 8.52 12.85 6.06
CA ALA A 45 8.45 14.19 5.48
C ALA A 45 9.14 15.23 6.37
N ARG A 46 8.86 15.21 7.67
CA ARG A 46 9.53 16.08 8.65
C ARG A 46 11.05 15.89 8.64
N THR A 47 11.49 14.64 8.66
CA THR A 47 12.92 14.33 8.66
C THR A 47 13.60 14.76 7.37
N ALA A 48 12.94 14.56 6.23
CA ALA A 48 13.45 14.98 4.92
C ALA A 48 13.60 16.50 4.81
N LEU A 49 12.67 17.27 5.40
CA LEU A 49 12.76 18.72 5.44
C LEU A 49 13.93 19.22 6.30
N LEU A 50 14.16 18.58 7.44
CA LEU A 50 15.18 19.04 8.40
C LEU A 50 16.60 18.59 8.04
N ARG A 51 16.76 17.39 7.50
CA ARG A 51 18.09 16.79 7.25
C ARG A 51 18.17 15.92 6.00
N GLY A 52 17.19 16.03 5.10
CA GLY A 52 17.21 15.27 3.86
C GLY A 52 18.37 15.65 2.96
N PRO A 53 19.07 14.69 2.35
CA PRO A 53 20.14 14.97 1.42
C PRO A 53 19.59 15.69 0.18
N ARG A 54 20.39 16.66 -0.32
CA ARG A 54 19.99 17.42 -1.51
C ARG A 54 19.99 16.55 -2.76
N GLN A 55 19.11 16.87 -3.70
CA GLN A 55 19.01 16.21 -5.02
C GLN A 55 18.86 14.68 -4.95
N ARG A 56 18.13 14.20 -3.94
CA ARG A 56 17.83 12.78 -3.79
C ARG A 56 16.34 12.51 -3.99
N VAL A 57 16.06 11.35 -4.53
CA VAL A 57 14.73 10.75 -4.55
C VAL A 57 14.74 9.61 -3.53
N ILE A 58 13.82 9.68 -2.56
CA ILE A 58 13.66 8.69 -1.50
C ILE A 58 12.26 8.10 -1.61
N ASN A 59 12.15 6.78 -1.62
CA ASN A 59 10.87 6.09 -1.58
C ASN A 59 10.39 6.06 -0.12
N ALA A 60 9.25 6.72 0.15
CA ALA A 60 8.60 6.69 1.44
C ALA A 60 7.66 5.48 1.51
N VAL A 61 8.22 4.31 1.71
CA VAL A 61 7.51 3.03 1.63
C VAL A 61 7.88 2.16 2.84
N ASP A 62 6.91 1.37 3.31
CA ASP A 62 7.13 0.38 4.37
C ASP A 62 7.79 -0.91 3.83
N ASP A 63 7.99 -1.87 4.72
CA ASP A 63 8.62 -3.15 4.37
C ASP A 63 7.61 -4.21 3.87
N SER A 64 6.34 -3.84 3.69
CA SER A 64 5.34 -4.74 3.14
C SER A 64 5.71 -5.16 1.72
N GLN A 65 5.69 -6.45 1.48
CA GLN A 65 5.87 -7.03 0.16
C GLN A 65 4.68 -7.93 -0.14
N MET A 66 3.62 -7.35 -0.69
CA MET A 66 2.38 -8.05 -0.94
C MET A 66 1.77 -7.63 -2.27
N THR A 67 0.87 -8.45 -2.77
CA THR A 67 0.03 -8.07 -3.90
C THR A 67 -1.15 -7.23 -3.44
N LEU A 68 -1.81 -6.57 -4.38
CA LEU A 68 -3.02 -5.79 -4.06
C LEU A 68 -4.12 -6.69 -3.50
N GLY A 69 -4.26 -7.90 -4.03
CA GLY A 69 -5.25 -8.84 -3.55
C GLY A 69 -4.96 -9.32 -2.13
N ASP A 70 -3.71 -9.62 -1.80
CA ASP A 70 -3.31 -9.99 -0.44
C ASP A 70 -3.57 -8.87 0.55
N TYR A 71 -3.30 -7.63 0.15
CA TYR A 71 -3.63 -6.45 0.97
C TYR A 71 -5.13 -6.37 1.28
N LEU A 72 -5.97 -6.51 0.26
CA LEU A 72 -7.42 -6.47 0.42
C LEU A 72 -7.94 -7.63 1.29
N ASP A 73 -7.39 -8.83 1.12
CA ASP A 73 -7.74 -9.99 1.92
C ASP A 73 -7.39 -9.79 3.40
N GLN A 74 -6.18 -9.30 3.70
CA GLN A 74 -5.76 -9.04 5.07
C GLN A 74 -6.64 -7.98 5.76
N VAL A 75 -7.00 -6.92 5.04
CA VAL A 75 -7.92 -5.89 5.57
C VAL A 75 -9.32 -6.46 5.80
N ALA A 76 -9.84 -7.25 4.84
CA ALA A 76 -11.13 -7.89 4.97
C ALA A 76 -11.18 -8.81 6.20
N ASP A 77 -10.20 -9.68 6.35
CA ASP A 77 -10.09 -10.60 7.49
C ASP A 77 -10.06 -9.83 8.83
N ARG A 78 -9.26 -8.77 8.91
CA ARG A 78 -9.14 -7.97 10.14
C ARG A 78 -10.44 -7.28 10.52
N LEU A 79 -11.23 -6.84 9.55
CA LEU A 79 -12.49 -6.13 9.76
C LEU A 79 -13.72 -7.04 9.79
N GLY A 80 -13.53 -8.36 9.63
CA GLY A 80 -14.64 -9.30 9.54
C GLY A 80 -15.53 -9.10 8.31
N LEU A 81 -14.97 -8.56 7.23
CA LEU A 81 -15.66 -8.36 5.95
C LEU A 81 -15.37 -9.52 4.99
N PRO A 82 -16.28 -9.80 4.06
CA PRO A 82 -16.00 -10.77 3.01
C PRO A 82 -14.79 -10.36 2.17
N ARG A 83 -13.93 -11.30 1.84
CA ARG A 83 -12.84 -11.06 0.88
C ARG A 83 -13.42 -10.73 -0.49
N PRO A 84 -12.77 -9.86 -1.28
CA PRO A 84 -13.26 -9.51 -2.60
C PRO A 84 -13.17 -10.71 -3.55
N PRO A 85 -14.12 -10.84 -4.48
CA PRO A 85 -14.03 -11.88 -5.52
C PRO A 85 -12.78 -11.68 -6.37
N ARG A 86 -12.26 -12.79 -6.91
CA ARG A 86 -11.06 -12.78 -7.77
C ARG A 86 -11.44 -13.01 -9.21
N HIS A 87 -11.00 -12.12 -10.07
CA HIS A 87 -11.24 -12.21 -11.51
C HIS A 87 -9.93 -12.11 -12.29
N SER A 88 -9.90 -12.64 -13.49
CA SER A 88 -8.79 -12.47 -14.40
C SER A 88 -8.71 -11.02 -14.89
N ARG A 89 -7.53 -10.60 -15.33
CA ARG A 89 -7.35 -9.27 -15.94
C ARG A 89 -8.29 -9.05 -17.12
N ALA A 90 -8.48 -10.05 -17.95
CA ALA A 90 -9.38 -9.97 -19.11
C ALA A 90 -10.83 -9.69 -18.70
N GLU A 91 -11.31 -10.31 -17.62
CA GLU A 91 -12.65 -10.05 -17.07
C GLU A 91 -12.78 -8.64 -16.50
N LEU A 92 -11.77 -8.17 -15.75
CA LEU A 92 -11.81 -6.85 -15.12
C LEU A 92 -11.74 -5.70 -16.11
N VAL A 93 -11.03 -5.85 -17.22
CA VAL A 93 -11.01 -4.85 -18.31
C VAL A 93 -12.41 -4.53 -18.83
N ARG A 94 -13.31 -5.50 -18.80
CA ARG A 94 -14.69 -5.35 -19.28
C ARG A 94 -15.62 -4.65 -18.28
N THR A 95 -15.29 -4.68 -16.99
CA THR A 95 -16.20 -4.29 -15.91
C THR A 95 -15.73 -3.10 -15.08
N LEU A 96 -14.43 -2.79 -15.05
CA LEU A 96 -13.87 -1.68 -14.28
C LEU A 96 -13.53 -0.47 -15.16
N SER A 97 -13.62 0.72 -14.54
CA SER A 97 -13.18 1.96 -15.19
C SER A 97 -11.68 1.95 -15.48
N GLU A 98 -11.25 2.70 -16.51
CA GLU A 98 -9.84 2.84 -16.87
C GLU A 98 -8.97 3.32 -15.71
N VAL A 99 -9.48 4.21 -14.88
CA VAL A 99 -8.76 4.72 -13.69
C VAL A 99 -8.44 3.58 -12.72
N ARG A 100 -9.42 2.73 -12.42
CA ARG A 100 -9.19 1.55 -11.54
C ARG A 100 -8.26 0.54 -12.19
N MET A 101 -8.36 0.34 -13.50
CA MET A 101 -7.46 -0.55 -14.24
C MET A 101 -6.03 -0.02 -14.30
N SER A 102 -5.81 1.28 -14.33
CA SER A 102 -4.46 1.84 -14.37
C SER A 102 -3.66 1.49 -13.10
N PHE A 103 -4.28 1.51 -11.93
CA PHE A 103 -3.66 1.06 -10.68
C PHE A 103 -3.31 -0.43 -10.67
N MET A 104 -4.05 -1.25 -11.42
CA MET A 104 -3.83 -2.70 -11.53
C MET A 104 -2.84 -3.07 -12.65
N ARG A 105 -2.32 -2.12 -13.42
CA ARG A 105 -1.34 -2.36 -14.47
C ARG A 105 0.10 -2.24 -13.99
N GLU A 106 0.34 -1.47 -12.93
CA GLU A 106 1.68 -1.23 -12.43
C GLU A 106 2.02 -2.20 -11.31
N SER A 107 3.06 -3.01 -11.52
CA SER A 107 3.66 -3.87 -10.51
C SER A 107 5.09 -3.39 -10.28
N ARG A 108 5.36 -2.81 -9.11
CA ARG A 108 6.69 -2.29 -8.76
C ARG A 108 7.02 -2.61 -7.32
N ARG A 109 8.25 -3.01 -7.08
CA ARG A 109 8.83 -3.03 -5.74
C ARG A 109 9.68 -1.80 -5.54
N LEU A 110 9.34 -0.99 -4.54
CA LEU A 110 10.11 0.17 -4.18
C LEU A 110 11.16 -0.20 -3.12
N ASP A 111 12.38 0.25 -3.35
CA ASP A 111 13.52 0.00 -2.47
C ASP A 111 13.52 0.98 -1.29
N THR A 112 13.74 0.47 -0.08
CA THR A 112 13.77 1.23 1.18
C THR A 112 15.17 1.65 1.62
N ARG A 113 16.23 1.28 0.91
CA ARG A 113 17.62 1.50 1.34
C ARG A 113 17.92 2.96 1.65
N ARG A 114 17.52 3.89 0.78
CA ARG A 114 17.75 5.32 1.03
C ARG A 114 16.98 5.84 2.23
N LEU A 115 15.76 5.37 2.45
CA LEU A 115 14.97 5.71 3.62
C LEU A 115 15.69 5.29 4.91
N LYS A 116 16.20 4.06 4.96
CA LYS A 116 16.83 3.46 6.14
C LYS A 116 18.27 3.95 6.36
N HIS A 117 19.07 4.07 5.31
CA HIS A 117 20.50 4.36 5.44
C HIS A 117 20.87 5.83 5.23
N GLU A 118 20.18 6.55 4.34
CA GLU A 118 20.47 7.97 4.11
C GLU A 118 19.61 8.87 5.02
N LEU A 119 18.29 8.64 5.06
CA LEU A 119 17.39 9.45 5.91
C LEU A 119 17.33 8.95 7.35
N ARG A 120 17.63 7.67 7.59
CA ARG A 120 17.69 7.02 8.91
C ARG A 120 16.38 7.17 9.69
N VAL A 121 15.27 6.90 9.03
CA VAL A 121 13.94 6.87 9.65
C VAL A 121 13.57 5.43 9.99
N TRP A 122 13.18 5.21 11.25
CA TRP A 122 12.58 3.96 11.71
C TRP A 122 11.07 4.06 11.62
N LEU A 123 10.44 3.05 11.04
CA LEU A 123 8.99 3.02 10.90
C LEU A 123 8.35 2.51 12.19
N GLN A 124 7.29 3.17 12.61
CA GLN A 124 6.44 2.70 13.71
C GLN A 124 5.60 1.50 13.25
N TRP A 125 5.21 1.52 11.99
CA TRP A 125 4.46 0.47 11.33
C TRP A 125 5.28 -0.09 10.16
N PRO A 126 6.22 -1.03 10.45
CA PRO A 126 7.10 -1.56 9.41
C PRO A 126 6.35 -2.28 8.30
N THR A 127 5.21 -2.89 8.60
CA THR A 127 4.38 -3.60 7.63
C THR A 127 2.89 -3.35 7.87
N VAL A 128 2.10 -3.48 6.82
CA VAL A 128 0.63 -3.49 6.91
C VAL A 128 0.15 -4.58 7.87
N ALA A 129 0.73 -5.77 7.81
CA ALA A 129 0.35 -6.89 8.66
C ALA A 129 0.53 -6.56 10.16
N GLU A 130 1.64 -5.93 10.54
CA GLU A 130 1.86 -5.49 11.92
C GLU A 130 0.86 -4.41 12.36
N PHE A 131 0.55 -3.47 11.48
CA PHE A 131 -0.47 -2.46 11.74
C PHE A 131 -1.84 -3.12 11.98
N LEU A 132 -2.28 -3.98 11.08
CA LEU A 132 -3.57 -4.67 11.20
C LEU A 132 -3.66 -5.54 12.46
N ALA A 133 -2.55 -6.15 12.88
CA ALA A 133 -2.51 -6.98 14.08
C ALA A 133 -2.57 -6.17 15.39
N ARG A 134 -2.01 -4.97 15.42
CA ARG A 134 -1.76 -4.21 16.64
C ARG A 134 -2.58 -2.94 16.80
N ALA A 135 -3.04 -2.36 15.70
CA ALA A 135 -3.79 -1.11 15.74
C ALA A 135 -5.21 -1.31 16.28
N PRO A 136 -5.73 -0.38 17.08
CA PRO A 136 -7.13 -0.36 17.48
C PRO A 136 -7.99 0.10 16.30
N ILE A 137 -8.53 -0.84 15.55
CA ILE A 137 -9.41 -0.60 14.39
C ILE A 137 -10.63 -1.51 14.44
#